data_d4e6711709d260bf9537ae365a6c293b
#
_entry.id   d4e6711709d260bf9537ae365a6c293b
#
_cell.length_a   1.000
_cell.length_b   1.000
_cell.length_c   1.000
_cell.angle_alpha   90.00
_cell.angle_beta   90.00
_cell.angle_gamma   90.00
#
_symmetry.space_group_name_H-M   'P 1'
#
loop_
_entity.id
_entity.type
_entity.pdbx_description
1 polymer ?
#
loop_
_entity_poly.entity_id
_entity_poly.type
_entity_poly.pdbx_seq_one_letter_code
_entity_poly.pdbx_strand_id
1 'polypeptide(L)'
;MDKSQILTIIGGGMAGCEAAWQAANMGVEVHLYEMRPKVKTFAHNTQYLGEMVCSNSFRSDDDEHNAVGLLHWEMYEGNGLIIKSAIDNRLPAGGALAVDRDNFAKSVTNKIQQHQNIKIINEENVELENNGKLIVATGPLTSELLAARIRKLTGNDALSFYDAIAPIVYKDTIDMSKAWMQSRYDKGETEQERKAYLNCPMTKNQYEKFIDALLIAEKTEFHEDEQVDYFNGCLPIEVMAERGRETLRFGPMKPVGLTNPNSKEKPYAIVQLRRDNALGTLYNIVGFQTKMKYGAQKSVFSMIPGLENAEFARLGGIHRNTFINSPQLLDKEMRLKSSPNIRFAGQITGVEGYVESAAMGLIAGRFAAAEILGLQKDELPLDTATGALLNHISGGADLKTFQPMNVNF
;
A
#
# COMPACT_ATOMS: atom_id res chain seq x y z
N MET A 1 -26.28 6.04 -25.95
CA MET A 1 -26.49 5.58 -24.58
C MET A 1 -26.61 6.79 -23.65
N ASP A 2 -27.54 6.72 -22.74
CA ASP A 2 -27.70 7.79 -21.74
C ASP A 2 -26.46 7.79 -20.83
N LYS A 3 -25.73 8.93 -20.77
CA LYS A 3 -24.53 9.08 -19.94
C LYS A 3 -24.79 8.85 -18.44
N SER A 4 -26.06 8.89 -18.01
CA SER A 4 -26.47 8.61 -16.64
C SER A 4 -26.31 7.15 -16.22
N GLN A 5 -26.14 6.22 -17.17
CA GLN A 5 -25.98 4.78 -16.95
C GLN A 5 -24.52 4.31 -16.96
N ILE A 6 -23.58 5.20 -17.22
CA ILE A 6 -22.14 4.88 -17.24
C ILE A 6 -21.52 5.31 -15.92
N LEU A 7 -20.76 4.41 -15.31
CA LEU A 7 -19.92 4.74 -14.16
C LEU A 7 -18.53 5.17 -14.62
N THR A 8 -18.16 6.40 -14.31
CA THR A 8 -16.78 6.89 -14.51
C THR A 8 -15.94 6.63 -13.27
N ILE A 9 -14.74 6.09 -13.45
CA ILE A 9 -13.77 5.87 -12.37
C ILE A 9 -12.45 6.53 -12.77
N ILE A 10 -11.89 7.36 -11.89
CA ILE A 10 -10.57 8.00 -12.08
C ILE A 10 -9.55 7.33 -11.16
N GLY A 11 -8.52 6.73 -11.77
CA GLY A 11 -7.42 6.04 -11.11
C GLY A 11 -7.49 4.51 -11.24
N GLY A 12 -6.50 3.92 -11.92
CA GLY A 12 -6.34 2.48 -12.14
C GLY A 12 -5.51 1.78 -11.07
N GLY A 13 -5.52 2.28 -9.83
CA GLY A 13 -4.91 1.65 -8.66
C GLY A 13 -5.77 0.54 -8.06
N MET A 14 -5.43 0.09 -6.83
CA MET A 14 -6.14 -0.98 -6.12
C MET A 14 -7.64 -0.71 -6.01
N ALA A 15 -8.00 0.47 -5.50
CA ALA A 15 -9.39 0.87 -5.27
C ALA A 15 -10.18 1.03 -6.58
N GLY A 16 -9.59 1.66 -7.60
CA GLY A 16 -10.28 1.90 -8.87
C GLY A 16 -10.49 0.63 -9.67
N CYS A 17 -9.52 -0.28 -9.70
CA CYS A 17 -9.67 -1.59 -10.34
C CYS A 17 -10.73 -2.43 -9.63
N GLU A 18 -10.73 -2.45 -8.31
CA GLU A 18 -11.72 -3.18 -7.53
C GLU A 18 -13.13 -2.61 -7.75
N ALA A 19 -13.28 -1.28 -7.72
CA ALA A 19 -14.56 -0.61 -7.97
C ALA A 19 -15.08 -0.89 -9.39
N ALA A 20 -14.20 -0.84 -10.40
CA ALA A 20 -14.55 -1.16 -11.78
C ALA A 20 -15.04 -2.60 -11.92
N TRP A 21 -14.32 -3.55 -11.29
CA TRP A 21 -14.66 -4.96 -11.30
C TRP A 21 -16.04 -5.23 -10.69
N GLN A 22 -16.30 -4.68 -9.51
CA GLN A 22 -17.56 -4.89 -8.82
C GLN A 22 -18.75 -4.29 -9.60
N ALA A 23 -18.61 -3.06 -10.09
CA ALA A 23 -19.69 -2.42 -10.84
C ALA A 23 -19.97 -3.13 -12.17
N ALA A 24 -18.93 -3.53 -12.87
CA ALA A 24 -19.05 -4.24 -14.14
C ALA A 24 -19.68 -5.64 -14.00
N ASN A 25 -19.35 -6.36 -12.92
CA ASN A 25 -19.98 -7.65 -12.60
C ASN A 25 -21.47 -7.52 -12.23
N MET A 26 -21.91 -6.36 -11.76
CA MET A 26 -23.33 -6.04 -11.56
C MET A 26 -24.05 -5.63 -12.85
N GLY A 27 -23.32 -5.52 -13.98
CA GLY A 27 -23.88 -5.20 -15.29
C GLY A 27 -23.80 -3.73 -15.69
N VAL A 28 -23.11 -2.89 -14.92
CA VAL A 28 -22.90 -1.46 -15.23
C VAL A 28 -21.74 -1.30 -16.21
N GLU A 29 -21.91 -0.44 -17.22
CA GLU A 29 -20.82 -0.02 -18.11
C GLU A 29 -19.87 0.92 -17.33
N VAL A 30 -18.56 0.62 -17.34
CA VAL A 30 -17.54 1.34 -16.61
C VAL A 30 -16.49 1.95 -17.53
N HIS A 31 -16.23 3.24 -17.37
CA HIS A 31 -15.10 3.95 -17.98
C HIS A 31 -14.03 4.17 -16.91
N LEU A 32 -12.96 3.37 -16.96
CA LEU A 32 -11.83 3.47 -16.05
C LEU A 32 -10.71 4.34 -16.67
N TYR A 33 -10.49 5.50 -16.11
CA TYR A 33 -9.42 6.42 -16.51
C TYR A 33 -8.14 6.13 -15.73
N GLU A 34 -7.05 5.92 -16.46
CA GLU A 34 -5.71 5.78 -15.91
C GLU A 34 -4.75 6.69 -16.69
N MET A 35 -4.06 7.57 -16.00
CA MET A 35 -3.18 8.55 -16.66
C MET A 35 -1.94 7.95 -17.29
N ARG A 36 -1.48 6.79 -16.81
CA ARG A 36 -0.34 6.07 -17.41
C ARG A 36 -0.74 5.36 -18.70
N PRO A 37 0.15 5.20 -19.65
CA PRO A 37 1.56 5.62 -19.65
C PRO A 37 1.79 7.09 -20.05
N LYS A 38 0.75 7.87 -20.39
CA LYS A 38 0.89 9.25 -20.89
C LYS A 38 1.47 10.19 -19.84
N VAL A 39 0.96 10.12 -18.60
CA VAL A 39 1.46 10.88 -17.46
C VAL A 39 2.04 9.89 -16.45
N LYS A 40 3.34 10.02 -16.19
CA LYS A 40 4.06 9.13 -15.28
C LYS A 40 4.10 9.72 -13.87
N THR A 41 4.07 8.86 -12.87
CA THR A 41 4.44 9.22 -11.50
C THR A 41 5.87 8.75 -11.21
N PHE A 42 6.50 9.31 -10.20
CA PHE A 42 7.86 8.90 -9.81
C PHE A 42 7.91 7.49 -9.18
N ALA A 43 6.79 6.99 -8.66
CA ALA A 43 6.73 5.72 -7.92
C ALA A 43 6.38 4.51 -8.80
N HIS A 44 5.64 4.72 -9.88
CA HIS A 44 5.25 3.64 -10.78
C HIS A 44 6.34 3.36 -11.82
N ASN A 45 6.61 2.08 -12.07
CA ASN A 45 7.62 1.62 -13.02
C ASN A 45 7.01 1.00 -14.28
N THR A 46 5.75 0.61 -14.23
CA THR A 46 5.06 -0.08 -15.32
C THR A 46 3.82 0.70 -15.77
N GLN A 47 3.20 0.22 -16.83
CA GLN A 47 1.88 0.70 -17.27
C GLN A 47 0.72 -0.15 -16.74
N TYR A 48 1.03 -1.20 -15.97
CA TYR A 48 0.01 -2.11 -15.45
C TYR A 48 -0.87 -1.44 -14.38
N LEU A 49 -2.13 -1.85 -14.34
CA LEU A 49 -3.08 -1.44 -13.31
C LEU A 49 -2.78 -2.14 -11.98
N GLY A 50 -3.20 -1.55 -10.88
CA GLY A 50 -3.02 -2.14 -9.55
C GLY A 50 -1.56 -2.33 -9.13
N GLU A 51 -0.61 -1.56 -9.67
CA GLU A 51 0.81 -1.69 -9.37
C GLU A 51 1.12 -1.38 -7.89
N MET A 52 1.87 -2.28 -7.25
CA MET A 52 2.32 -2.12 -5.87
C MET A 52 3.62 -1.30 -5.82
N VAL A 53 3.57 -0.09 -5.33
CA VAL A 53 4.70 0.85 -5.40
C VAL A 53 5.63 0.83 -4.19
N CYS A 54 5.17 0.49 -2.98
CA CYS A 54 6.01 0.51 -1.77
C CYS A 54 6.43 -0.89 -1.31
N SER A 55 5.49 -1.76 -0.98
CA SER A 55 5.72 -3.14 -0.51
C SER A 55 5.09 -4.13 -1.49
N ASN A 56 5.49 -5.40 -1.45
CA ASN A 56 4.84 -6.47 -2.18
C ASN A 56 3.94 -7.34 -1.28
N SER A 57 3.47 -6.80 -0.17
CA SER A 57 2.71 -7.54 0.83
C SER A 57 1.36 -6.86 1.11
N PHE A 58 0.36 -7.70 1.25
CA PHE A 58 -0.96 -7.37 1.79
C PHE A 58 -1.04 -7.60 3.32
N ARG A 59 0.10 -7.76 4.00
CA ARG A 59 0.25 -8.02 5.45
C ARG A 59 -0.22 -9.42 5.86
N SER A 60 -0.71 -9.58 7.10
CA SER A 60 -1.13 -10.88 7.65
C SER A 60 -2.29 -11.48 6.86
N ASP A 61 -2.26 -12.81 6.68
CA ASP A 61 -3.30 -13.59 6.01
C ASP A 61 -4.02 -14.55 7.00
N ASP A 62 -3.91 -14.26 8.28
CA ASP A 62 -4.56 -15.01 9.37
C ASP A 62 -5.93 -14.36 9.64
N ASP A 63 -6.99 -14.97 9.13
CA ASP A 63 -8.37 -14.49 9.22
C ASP A 63 -9.03 -14.76 10.58
N GLU A 64 -8.47 -15.67 11.37
CA GLU A 64 -9.01 -16.00 12.71
C GLU A 64 -8.45 -15.08 13.81
N HIS A 65 -7.20 -14.59 13.67
CA HIS A 65 -6.51 -13.88 14.74
C HIS A 65 -5.98 -12.49 14.35
N ASN A 66 -6.29 -12.03 13.13
CA ASN A 66 -5.80 -10.74 12.64
C ASN A 66 -6.85 -10.02 11.77
N ALA A 67 -7.14 -8.79 12.10
CA ALA A 67 -8.14 -7.99 11.38
C ALA A 67 -7.85 -7.80 9.88
N VAL A 68 -6.57 -7.79 9.50
CA VAL A 68 -6.19 -7.72 8.08
C VAL A 68 -6.55 -9.02 7.36
N GLY A 69 -6.28 -10.17 7.99
CA GLY A 69 -6.70 -11.47 7.46
C GLY A 69 -8.22 -11.58 7.36
N LEU A 70 -8.96 -11.11 8.37
CA LEU A 70 -10.43 -11.01 8.30
C LEU A 70 -10.88 -10.16 7.11
N LEU A 71 -10.22 -9.02 6.85
CA LEU A 71 -10.54 -8.17 5.70
C LEU A 71 -10.24 -8.90 4.38
N HIS A 72 -9.16 -9.72 4.30
CA HIS A 72 -8.88 -10.58 3.14
C HIS A 72 -10.03 -11.55 2.88
N TRP A 73 -10.50 -12.22 3.95
CA TRP A 73 -11.61 -13.16 3.87
C TRP A 73 -12.89 -12.47 3.39
N GLU A 74 -13.27 -11.34 3.99
CA GLU A 74 -14.45 -10.56 3.57
C GLU A 74 -14.38 -10.15 2.10
N MET A 75 -13.21 -9.70 1.63
CA MET A 75 -13.02 -9.34 0.22
C MET A 75 -13.07 -10.57 -0.70
N TYR A 76 -12.55 -11.73 -0.25
CA TYR A 76 -12.59 -12.96 -1.02
C TYR A 76 -14.03 -13.44 -1.22
N GLU A 77 -14.82 -13.50 -0.13
CA GLU A 77 -16.26 -13.79 -0.17
C GLU A 77 -17.04 -12.76 -0.99
N GLY A 78 -16.61 -11.50 -0.92
CA GLY A 78 -17.11 -10.41 -1.75
C GLY A 78 -16.75 -10.50 -3.23
N ASN A 79 -16.14 -11.58 -3.72
CA ASN A 79 -15.66 -11.74 -5.09
C ASN A 79 -14.65 -10.66 -5.53
N GLY A 80 -13.78 -10.22 -4.61
CA GLY A 80 -12.80 -9.18 -4.85
C GLY A 80 -11.76 -9.57 -5.90
N LEU A 81 -11.51 -8.69 -6.86
CA LEU A 81 -10.50 -8.84 -7.90
C LEU A 81 -9.10 -8.85 -7.31
N ILE A 82 -8.83 -7.88 -6.43
CA ILE A 82 -7.48 -7.63 -5.90
C ILE A 82 -7.04 -8.79 -5.03
N ILE A 83 -7.88 -9.24 -4.09
CA ILE A 83 -7.51 -10.33 -3.19
C ILE A 83 -7.34 -11.67 -3.95
N LYS A 84 -8.22 -11.98 -4.90
CA LYS A 84 -8.09 -13.19 -5.72
C LYS A 84 -6.84 -13.16 -6.60
N SER A 85 -6.51 -11.99 -7.18
CA SER A 85 -5.28 -11.84 -7.94
C SER A 85 -4.04 -11.93 -7.04
N ALA A 86 -4.10 -11.49 -5.79
CA ALA A 86 -3.02 -11.64 -4.82
C ALA A 86 -2.78 -13.13 -4.47
N ILE A 87 -3.83 -13.88 -4.21
CA ILE A 87 -3.76 -15.33 -3.93
C ILE A 87 -3.17 -16.08 -5.11
N ASP A 88 -3.61 -15.79 -6.35
CA ASP A 88 -3.10 -16.41 -7.59
C ASP A 88 -1.60 -16.16 -7.81
N ASN A 89 -1.04 -15.07 -7.26
CA ASN A 89 0.36 -14.67 -7.44
C ASN A 89 1.16 -14.66 -6.14
N ARG A 90 0.74 -15.48 -5.17
CA ARG A 90 1.34 -15.58 -3.84
C ARG A 90 2.80 -16.02 -3.89
N LEU A 91 3.60 -15.42 -3.02
CA LEU A 91 4.97 -15.83 -2.71
C LEU A 91 5.05 -16.32 -1.26
N PRO A 92 5.97 -17.26 -0.97
CA PRO A 92 6.23 -17.67 0.41
C PRO A 92 6.65 -16.47 1.27
N ALA A 93 5.91 -16.19 2.35
CA ALA A 93 6.16 -15.09 3.27
C ALA A 93 5.72 -15.38 4.71
N GLY A 94 5.79 -16.66 5.13
CA GLY A 94 5.31 -17.09 6.44
C GLY A 94 3.79 -16.87 6.58
N GLY A 95 3.35 -16.15 7.60
CA GLY A 95 1.92 -15.82 7.80
C GLY A 95 1.43 -14.57 7.06
N ALA A 96 2.18 -14.04 6.09
CA ALA A 96 1.77 -12.88 5.31
C ALA A 96 1.37 -13.26 3.88
N LEU A 97 0.43 -12.51 3.29
CA LEU A 97 0.15 -12.57 1.87
C LEU A 97 1.10 -11.62 1.13
N ALA A 98 2.20 -12.18 0.61
CA ALA A 98 3.11 -11.47 -0.29
C ALA A 98 2.96 -11.98 -1.71
N VAL A 99 3.23 -11.14 -2.70
CA VAL A 99 3.01 -11.45 -4.11
C VAL A 99 4.21 -11.11 -4.98
N ASP A 100 4.31 -11.79 -6.13
CA ASP A 100 5.11 -11.30 -7.24
C ASP A 100 4.45 -10.04 -7.81
N ARG A 101 5.13 -8.89 -7.71
CA ARG A 101 4.55 -7.58 -8.08
C ARG A 101 4.12 -7.52 -9.53
N ASP A 102 5.00 -8.01 -10.42
CA ASP A 102 4.76 -7.89 -11.86
C ASP A 102 3.64 -8.82 -12.31
N ASN A 103 3.65 -10.06 -11.84
CA ASN A 103 2.61 -11.03 -12.17
C ASN A 103 1.27 -10.63 -11.57
N PHE A 104 1.25 -10.11 -10.36
CA PHE A 104 0.04 -9.57 -9.74
C PHE A 104 -0.55 -8.42 -10.56
N ALA A 105 0.25 -7.39 -10.90
CA ALA A 105 -0.22 -6.24 -11.68
C ALA A 105 -0.67 -6.65 -13.08
N LYS A 106 0.02 -7.59 -13.74
CA LYS A 106 -0.41 -8.19 -15.01
C LYS A 106 -1.73 -8.93 -14.87
N SER A 107 -1.91 -9.72 -13.82
CA SER A 107 -3.15 -10.47 -13.56
C SER A 107 -4.34 -9.52 -13.41
N VAL A 108 -4.21 -8.46 -12.58
CA VAL A 108 -5.24 -7.42 -12.42
C VAL A 108 -5.54 -6.75 -13.76
N THR A 109 -4.51 -6.32 -14.49
CA THR A 109 -4.66 -5.65 -15.79
C THR A 109 -5.41 -6.51 -16.78
N ASN A 110 -5.01 -7.78 -16.92
CA ASN A 110 -5.63 -8.71 -17.86
C ASN A 110 -7.11 -8.94 -17.53
N LYS A 111 -7.47 -9.16 -16.26
CA LYS A 111 -8.85 -9.37 -15.83
C LYS A 111 -9.72 -8.13 -16.13
N ILE A 112 -9.22 -6.93 -15.90
CA ILE A 112 -9.92 -5.67 -16.21
C ILE A 112 -10.06 -5.48 -17.72
N GLN A 113 -9.00 -5.73 -18.51
CA GLN A 113 -9.04 -5.57 -19.97
C GLN A 113 -9.98 -6.56 -20.67
N GLN A 114 -10.12 -7.76 -20.12
CA GLN A 114 -10.98 -8.80 -20.70
C GLN A 114 -12.45 -8.65 -20.30
N HIS A 115 -12.78 -7.78 -19.37
CA HIS A 115 -14.15 -7.61 -18.92
C HIS A 115 -14.96 -6.76 -19.92
N GLN A 116 -16.03 -7.34 -20.48
CA GLN A 116 -16.81 -6.72 -21.55
C GLN A 116 -17.45 -5.36 -21.19
N ASN A 117 -17.75 -5.15 -19.90
CA ASN A 117 -18.38 -3.91 -19.42
C ASN A 117 -17.35 -2.87 -18.91
N ILE A 118 -16.03 -3.10 -19.06
CA ILE A 118 -15.00 -2.15 -18.63
C ILE A 118 -14.24 -1.63 -19.84
N LYS A 119 -14.23 -0.32 -20.00
CA LYS A 119 -13.41 0.38 -20.98
C LYS A 119 -12.29 1.14 -20.28
N ILE A 120 -11.04 0.75 -20.51
CA ILE A 120 -9.87 1.49 -20.02
C ILE A 120 -9.60 2.66 -20.95
N ILE A 121 -9.39 3.84 -20.38
CA ILE A 121 -9.07 5.07 -21.09
C ILE A 121 -7.76 5.59 -20.51
N ASN A 122 -6.67 5.49 -21.28
CA ASN A 122 -5.34 5.95 -20.86
C ASN A 122 -5.21 7.46 -21.07
N GLU A 123 -5.82 8.20 -20.18
CA GLU A 123 -5.81 9.68 -20.14
C GLU A 123 -5.89 10.17 -18.72
N GLU A 124 -5.23 11.32 -18.46
CA GLU A 124 -5.47 12.05 -17.23
C GLU A 124 -6.86 12.70 -17.30
N ASN A 125 -7.77 12.21 -16.46
CA ASN A 125 -9.09 12.82 -16.32
C ASN A 125 -9.13 13.68 -15.06
N VAL A 126 -9.40 14.94 -15.24
CA VAL A 126 -9.52 15.94 -14.15
C VAL A 126 -10.94 16.53 -14.05
N GLU A 127 -11.88 16.04 -14.87
CA GLU A 127 -13.24 16.53 -14.88
C GLU A 127 -14.07 15.86 -13.75
N LEU A 128 -14.40 16.66 -12.74
CA LEU A 128 -15.22 16.24 -11.60
C LEU A 128 -16.70 16.60 -11.78
N GLU A 129 -17.00 17.58 -12.61
CA GLU A 129 -18.36 18.03 -12.88
C GLU A 129 -18.88 17.37 -14.15
N ASN A 130 -19.50 16.20 -14.01
CA ASN A 130 -20.26 15.57 -15.09
C ASN A 130 -21.65 15.15 -14.60
N ASN A 131 -22.59 14.94 -15.53
CA ASN A 131 -23.96 14.53 -15.19
C ASN A 131 -24.08 13.03 -14.83
N GLY A 132 -22.97 12.28 -14.83
CA GLY A 132 -22.93 10.85 -14.52
C GLY A 132 -22.44 10.57 -13.09
N LYS A 133 -22.38 9.28 -12.74
CA LYS A 133 -21.78 8.83 -11.49
C LYS A 133 -20.28 8.71 -11.64
N LEU A 134 -19.56 9.21 -10.64
CA LEU A 134 -18.10 9.28 -10.64
C LEU A 134 -17.52 8.69 -9.35
N ILE A 135 -16.46 7.89 -9.48
CA ILE A 135 -15.61 7.48 -8.35
C ILE A 135 -14.20 8.05 -8.55
N VAL A 136 -13.69 8.80 -7.60
CA VAL A 136 -12.30 9.26 -7.53
C VAL A 136 -11.52 8.27 -6.67
N ALA A 137 -10.64 7.49 -7.32
CA ALA A 137 -9.87 6.40 -6.71
C ALA A 137 -8.37 6.52 -7.03
N THR A 138 -7.86 7.74 -7.09
CA THR A 138 -6.49 8.07 -7.55
C THR A 138 -5.40 7.78 -6.53
N GLY A 139 -5.80 7.42 -5.30
CA GLY A 139 -4.86 7.08 -4.24
C GLY A 139 -3.97 8.26 -3.82
N PRO A 140 -2.76 7.96 -3.29
CA PRO A 140 -1.89 8.98 -2.71
C PRO A 140 -1.18 9.83 -3.76
N LEU A 141 -1.03 9.32 -4.98
CA LEU A 141 -0.29 9.96 -6.08
C LEU A 141 -1.24 10.67 -7.07
N THR A 142 -2.27 11.30 -6.54
CA THR A 142 -3.19 12.15 -7.32
C THR A 142 -2.40 13.27 -8.01
N SER A 143 -2.67 13.49 -9.30
CA SER A 143 -2.00 14.55 -10.05
C SER A 143 -2.30 15.93 -9.46
N GLU A 144 -1.37 16.87 -9.63
CA GLU A 144 -1.54 18.24 -9.09
C GLU A 144 -2.78 18.95 -9.64
N LEU A 145 -3.08 18.72 -10.92
CA LEU A 145 -4.26 19.30 -11.56
C LEU A 145 -5.57 18.80 -10.93
N LEU A 146 -5.66 17.47 -10.75
CA LEU A 146 -6.83 16.87 -10.12
C LEU A 146 -6.91 17.22 -8.62
N ALA A 147 -5.78 17.22 -7.91
CA ALA A 147 -5.72 17.63 -6.51
C ALA A 147 -6.19 19.08 -6.30
N ALA A 148 -5.82 19.99 -7.20
CA ALA A 148 -6.32 21.37 -7.17
C ALA A 148 -7.83 21.46 -7.39
N ARG A 149 -8.39 20.65 -8.29
CA ARG A 149 -9.84 20.58 -8.52
C ARG A 149 -10.59 19.97 -7.33
N ILE A 150 -10.03 18.92 -6.71
CA ILE A 150 -10.58 18.33 -5.48
C ILE A 150 -10.61 19.36 -4.36
N ARG A 151 -9.52 20.10 -4.13
CA ARG A 151 -9.49 21.19 -3.13
C ARG A 151 -10.58 22.23 -3.37
N LYS A 152 -10.75 22.68 -4.63
CA LYS A 152 -11.80 23.63 -4.98
C LYS A 152 -13.21 23.08 -4.71
N LEU A 153 -13.44 21.80 -4.99
CA LEU A 153 -14.71 21.12 -4.81
C LEU A 153 -15.05 20.89 -3.33
N THR A 154 -14.04 20.54 -2.51
CA THR A 154 -14.23 20.22 -1.10
C THR A 154 -14.21 21.46 -0.19
N GLY A 155 -13.75 22.61 -0.69
CA GLY A 155 -13.65 23.86 0.08
C GLY A 155 -12.62 23.85 1.21
N ASN A 156 -11.86 22.77 1.34
CA ASN A 156 -10.85 22.56 2.38
C ASN A 156 -9.48 22.36 1.75
N ASP A 157 -8.44 22.72 2.49
CA ASP A 157 -7.09 22.28 2.16
C ASP A 157 -7.05 20.76 2.24
N ALA A 158 -6.58 20.13 1.16
CA ALA A 158 -6.34 18.71 1.18
C ALA A 158 -5.28 18.41 2.24
N LEU A 159 -5.59 17.49 3.15
CA LEU A 159 -4.65 17.03 4.14
C LEU A 159 -3.54 16.24 3.43
N SER A 160 -2.33 16.32 3.93
CA SER A 160 -1.22 15.57 3.37
C SER A 160 -0.40 14.90 4.47
N PHE A 161 0.15 13.74 4.15
CA PHE A 161 1.13 13.08 4.98
C PHE A 161 2.26 12.55 4.08
N TYR A 162 3.39 12.22 4.69
CA TYR A 162 4.52 11.69 3.97
C TYR A 162 4.65 10.18 4.19
N ASP A 163 4.87 9.48 3.10
CA ASP A 163 5.11 8.05 3.08
C ASP A 163 6.47 7.74 2.46
N ALA A 164 7.11 6.68 2.91
CA ALA A 164 8.43 6.32 2.46
C ALA A 164 8.46 4.91 1.86
N ILE A 165 9.33 4.71 0.87
CA ILE A 165 9.51 3.46 0.14
C ILE A 165 10.79 2.79 0.62
N ALA A 166 10.74 1.46 0.81
CA ALA A 166 11.90 0.64 1.13
C ALA A 166 12.69 0.23 -0.13
N PRO A 167 14.02 0.07 -0.04
CA PRO A 167 14.85 -0.36 -1.15
C PRO A 167 14.69 -1.85 -1.46
N ILE A 168 15.03 -2.20 -2.72
CA ILE A 168 15.08 -3.57 -3.23
C ILE A 168 16.51 -3.85 -3.70
N VAL A 169 17.05 -5.02 -3.34
CA VAL A 169 18.39 -5.47 -3.70
C VAL A 169 18.36 -6.72 -4.58
N TYR A 170 19.40 -6.88 -5.42
CA TYR A 170 19.62 -8.13 -6.16
C TYR A 170 20.17 -9.21 -5.25
N LYS A 171 19.56 -10.41 -5.30
CA LYS A 171 19.94 -11.55 -4.44
C LYS A 171 21.37 -12.01 -4.63
N ASP A 172 21.84 -12.06 -5.87
CA ASP A 172 23.18 -12.54 -6.26
C ASP A 172 24.32 -11.65 -5.74
N THR A 173 23.99 -10.43 -5.31
CA THR A 173 24.91 -9.49 -4.68
C THR A 173 24.94 -9.57 -3.15
N ILE A 174 24.11 -10.43 -2.55
CA ILE A 174 24.04 -10.65 -1.10
C ILE A 174 25.04 -11.72 -0.68
N ASP A 175 25.88 -11.45 0.31
CA ASP A 175 26.82 -12.43 0.89
C ASP A 175 26.07 -13.42 1.79
N MET A 176 25.70 -14.57 1.18
CA MET A 176 24.97 -15.63 1.87
C MET A 176 25.80 -16.35 2.95
N SER A 177 27.12 -16.14 3.04
CA SER A 177 27.93 -16.69 4.13
C SER A 177 27.63 -16.00 5.47
N LYS A 178 27.11 -14.76 5.43
CA LYS A 178 26.77 -13.93 6.61
C LYS A 178 25.28 -13.94 6.93
N ALA A 179 24.46 -14.50 6.05
CA ALA A 179 23.01 -14.48 6.17
C ALA A 179 22.41 -15.89 6.10
N TRP A 180 21.15 -16.05 6.53
CA TRP A 180 20.45 -17.33 6.45
C TRP A 180 18.96 -17.15 6.17
N MET A 181 18.30 -18.21 5.69
CA MET A 181 16.88 -18.23 5.39
C MET A 181 16.09 -18.79 6.57
N GLN A 182 15.19 -17.99 7.15
CA GLN A 182 14.28 -18.41 8.23
C GLN A 182 13.12 -17.40 8.36
N SER A 183 11.91 -17.89 8.47
CA SER A 183 10.76 -17.09 8.93
C SER A 183 10.74 -17.02 10.45
N ARG A 184 10.29 -15.93 11.00
CA ARG A 184 10.25 -15.70 12.45
C ARG A 184 9.35 -16.73 13.14
N TYR A 185 9.85 -17.38 14.19
CA TYR A 185 9.21 -18.51 14.90
C TYR A 185 8.92 -19.72 14.01
N ASP A 186 9.68 -19.87 12.92
CA ASP A 186 9.48 -20.91 11.90
C ASP A 186 8.03 -21.00 11.39
N LYS A 187 7.35 -19.81 11.34
CA LYS A 187 5.98 -19.74 10.84
C LYS A 187 5.89 -20.15 9.38
N GLY A 188 4.86 -20.94 9.07
CA GLY A 188 4.53 -21.46 7.76
C GLY A 188 4.29 -22.98 7.81
N GLU A 189 3.42 -23.48 6.96
CA GLU A 189 3.08 -24.89 6.86
C GLU A 189 4.15 -25.66 6.10
N THR A 190 4.70 -25.05 5.05
CA THR A 190 5.71 -25.65 4.19
C THR A 190 7.14 -25.25 4.60
N GLU A 191 8.14 -26.02 4.16
CA GLU A 191 9.54 -25.65 4.35
C GLU A 191 9.89 -24.32 3.67
N GLN A 192 9.28 -24.03 2.51
CA GLN A 192 9.50 -22.79 1.79
C GLN A 192 8.99 -21.56 2.57
N GLU A 193 7.85 -21.67 3.22
CA GLU A 193 7.30 -20.60 4.08
C GLU A 193 8.13 -20.42 5.34
N ARG A 194 8.58 -21.50 5.97
CA ARG A 194 9.48 -21.42 7.12
C ARG A 194 10.85 -20.83 6.78
N LYS A 195 11.24 -20.84 5.51
CA LYS A 195 12.48 -20.25 4.97
C LYS A 195 12.23 -19.04 4.05
N ALA A 196 11.15 -18.27 4.27
CA ALA A 196 10.74 -17.22 3.35
C ALA A 196 11.55 -15.92 3.48
N TYR A 197 12.20 -15.68 4.62
CA TYR A 197 12.97 -14.46 4.87
C TYR A 197 14.46 -14.75 4.94
N LEU A 198 15.25 -13.88 4.31
CA LEU A 198 16.69 -13.80 4.48
C LEU A 198 16.99 -12.88 5.68
N ASN A 199 17.86 -13.34 6.57
CA ASN A 199 18.18 -12.67 7.83
C ASN A 199 19.65 -12.28 7.87
N CYS A 200 19.94 -11.00 8.05
CA CYS A 200 21.27 -10.41 8.19
C CYS A 200 21.50 -10.03 9.64
N PRO A 201 22.35 -10.76 10.40
CA PRO A 201 22.57 -10.50 11.83
C PRO A 201 23.55 -9.35 12.06
N MET A 202 23.34 -8.61 13.13
CA MET A 202 24.26 -7.57 13.59
C MET A 202 24.66 -7.83 15.03
N THR A 203 25.94 -7.63 15.33
CA THR A 203 26.46 -7.48 16.70
C THR A 203 26.06 -6.12 17.26
N LYS A 204 26.21 -5.93 18.59
CA LYS A 204 25.92 -4.64 19.22
C LYS A 204 26.74 -3.50 18.62
N ASN A 205 28.05 -3.71 18.43
CA ASN A 205 28.94 -2.69 17.86
C ASN A 205 28.56 -2.34 16.40
N GLN A 206 28.18 -3.32 15.58
CA GLN A 206 27.71 -3.07 14.21
C GLN A 206 26.39 -2.29 14.21
N TYR A 207 25.45 -2.65 15.08
CA TYR A 207 24.19 -1.94 15.25
C TYR A 207 24.40 -0.48 15.67
N GLU A 208 25.23 -0.22 16.70
CA GLU A 208 25.50 1.13 17.17
C GLU A 208 26.10 2.01 16.08
N LYS A 209 27.09 1.49 15.34
CA LYS A 209 27.67 2.20 14.19
C LYS A 209 26.66 2.46 13.07
N PHE A 210 25.79 1.49 12.80
CA PHE A 210 24.72 1.64 11.82
C PHE A 210 23.74 2.74 12.23
N ILE A 211 23.32 2.78 13.50
CA ILE A 211 22.44 3.84 14.03
C ILE A 211 23.11 5.21 13.92
N ASP A 212 24.41 5.33 14.27
CA ASP A 212 25.15 6.58 14.14
C ASP A 212 25.17 7.07 12.68
N ALA A 213 25.49 6.18 11.75
CA ALA A 213 25.52 6.51 10.33
C ALA A 213 24.13 6.90 9.80
N LEU A 214 23.08 6.19 10.23
CA LEU A 214 21.69 6.47 9.87
C LEU A 214 21.23 7.86 10.33
N LEU A 215 21.57 8.23 11.56
CA LEU A 215 21.17 9.52 12.14
C LEU A 215 21.83 10.71 11.47
N ILE A 216 23.12 10.59 11.06
CA ILE A 216 23.88 11.66 10.41
C ILE A 216 23.75 11.65 8.88
N ALA A 217 23.14 10.61 8.30
CA ALA A 217 22.99 10.47 6.86
C ALA A 217 22.28 11.67 6.23
N GLU A 218 22.69 12.03 5.02
CA GLU A 218 22.05 13.09 4.26
C GLU A 218 20.62 12.69 3.88
N LYS A 219 19.64 13.53 4.23
CA LYS A 219 18.21 13.30 4.08
C LYS A 219 17.62 14.28 3.08
N THR A 220 16.45 13.91 2.52
CA THR A 220 15.64 14.84 1.74
C THR A 220 15.11 15.92 2.68
N GLU A 221 15.33 17.17 2.33
CA GLU A 221 14.82 18.33 3.04
C GLU A 221 13.40 18.66 2.53
N PHE A 222 12.56 19.11 3.44
CA PHE A 222 11.23 19.63 3.13
C PHE A 222 11.27 21.16 3.15
N HIS A 223 10.33 21.82 2.50
CA HIS A 223 10.20 23.26 2.59
C HIS A 223 9.88 23.70 4.03
N GLU A 224 10.42 24.86 4.45
CA GLU A 224 10.29 25.36 5.85
C GLU A 224 8.84 25.51 6.31
N ASP A 225 7.90 25.70 5.37
CA ASP A 225 6.46 25.89 5.65
C ASP A 225 5.68 24.55 5.66
N GLU A 226 6.35 23.39 5.45
CA GLU A 226 5.68 22.10 5.42
C GLU A 226 5.69 21.43 6.79
N GLN A 227 4.53 21.32 7.42
CA GLN A 227 4.36 20.44 8.57
C GLN A 227 4.43 18.99 8.08
N VAL A 228 5.51 18.29 8.46
CA VAL A 228 5.77 16.92 8.01
C VAL A 228 5.14 15.92 8.97
N ASP A 229 3.95 15.48 8.65
CA ASP A 229 3.28 14.39 9.34
C ASP A 229 3.55 13.08 8.61
N TYR A 230 4.17 12.10 9.30
CA TYR A 230 4.40 10.77 8.76
C TYR A 230 3.31 9.81 9.20
N PHE A 231 2.88 8.94 8.29
CA PHE A 231 2.05 7.81 8.68
C PHE A 231 2.85 6.82 9.55
N ASN A 232 2.32 6.48 10.72
CA ASN A 232 3.02 5.62 11.68
C ASN A 232 3.35 4.21 11.14
N GLY A 233 2.57 3.68 10.22
CA GLY A 233 2.80 2.37 9.58
C GLY A 233 3.93 2.34 8.56
N CYS A 234 4.33 3.50 8.01
CA CYS A 234 5.39 3.66 7.00
C CYS A 234 6.44 4.70 7.41
N LEU A 235 6.72 4.81 8.70
CA LEU A 235 7.75 5.72 9.21
C LEU A 235 9.10 5.45 8.56
N PRO A 236 9.81 6.48 8.08
CA PRO A 236 11.20 6.34 7.69
C PRO A 236 12.05 5.77 8.83
N ILE A 237 12.98 4.87 8.49
CA ILE A 237 13.80 4.16 9.47
C ILE A 237 14.64 5.14 10.31
N GLU A 238 15.11 6.25 9.75
CA GLU A 238 15.82 7.30 10.44
C GLU A 238 14.92 8.05 11.44
N VAL A 239 13.65 8.26 11.14
CA VAL A 239 12.68 8.85 12.06
C VAL A 239 12.40 7.92 13.24
N MET A 240 12.34 6.60 12.99
CA MET A 240 12.26 5.62 14.08
C MET A 240 13.51 5.63 14.96
N ALA A 241 14.70 5.74 14.37
CA ALA A 241 15.97 5.83 15.11
C ALA A 241 16.08 7.11 15.94
N GLU A 242 15.55 8.23 15.45
CA GLU A 242 15.48 9.51 16.16
C GLU A 242 14.62 9.44 17.44
N ARG A 243 13.60 8.57 17.48
CA ARG A 243 12.77 8.32 18.67
C ARG A 243 13.51 7.59 19.80
N GLY A 244 14.66 6.99 19.50
CA GLY A 244 15.52 6.31 20.46
C GLY A 244 16.41 5.27 19.78
N ARG A 245 17.65 5.17 20.22
CA ARG A 245 18.66 4.27 19.59
C ARG A 245 18.25 2.81 19.56
N GLU A 246 17.46 2.35 20.51
CA GLU A 246 16.97 0.96 20.60
C GLU A 246 15.65 0.74 19.86
N THR A 247 14.99 1.77 19.35
CA THR A 247 13.66 1.67 18.74
C THR A 247 13.64 0.65 17.61
N LEU A 248 14.64 0.64 16.73
CA LEU A 248 14.70 -0.29 15.60
C LEU A 248 14.83 -1.75 16.05
N ARG A 249 15.54 -1.99 17.17
CA ARG A 249 15.74 -3.32 17.74
C ARG A 249 14.46 -3.92 18.35
N PHE A 250 13.52 -3.09 18.75
CA PHE A 250 12.16 -3.50 19.18
C PHE A 250 11.12 -3.44 18.03
N GLY A 251 11.51 -2.90 16.89
CA GLY A 251 10.72 -2.75 15.68
C GLY A 251 11.22 -3.64 14.53
N PRO A 252 11.58 -3.05 13.37
CA PRO A 252 11.93 -3.79 12.16
C PRO A 252 13.19 -4.66 12.29
N MET A 253 14.11 -4.33 13.21
CA MET A 253 15.36 -5.06 13.40
C MET A 253 15.35 -6.01 14.63
N LYS A 254 14.18 -6.35 15.16
CA LYS A 254 14.10 -7.23 16.34
C LYS A 254 14.69 -8.62 16.07
N PRO A 255 15.51 -9.20 16.98
CA PRO A 255 16.12 -10.51 16.78
C PRO A 255 15.25 -11.68 17.25
N VAL A 256 14.14 -11.41 17.94
CA VAL A 256 13.29 -12.43 18.60
C VAL A 256 12.66 -13.38 17.57
N GLY A 257 12.62 -14.68 17.89
CA GLY A 257 12.03 -15.72 17.04
C GLY A 257 12.90 -16.16 15.86
N LEU A 258 14.20 -15.80 15.87
CA LEU A 258 15.19 -16.17 14.86
C LEU A 258 16.42 -16.78 15.53
N THR A 259 16.96 -17.83 14.92
CA THR A 259 18.15 -18.54 15.40
C THR A 259 19.20 -18.60 14.29
N ASN A 260 20.36 -17.99 14.53
CA ASN A 260 21.45 -18.00 13.57
C ASN A 260 22.10 -19.40 13.53
N PRO A 261 22.01 -20.15 12.41
CA PRO A 261 22.61 -21.49 12.34
C PRO A 261 24.15 -21.45 12.25
N ASN A 262 24.72 -20.29 11.89
CA ASN A 262 26.14 -20.09 11.68
C ASN A 262 26.88 -19.59 12.94
N SER A 263 26.17 -19.32 14.04
CA SER A 263 26.75 -18.80 15.29
C SER A 263 25.97 -19.23 16.52
N LYS A 264 26.68 -19.54 17.61
CA LYS A 264 26.07 -19.79 18.93
C LYS A 264 25.68 -18.50 19.63
N GLU A 265 26.20 -17.36 19.20
CA GLU A 265 25.87 -16.05 19.78
C GLU A 265 24.53 -15.56 19.24
N LYS A 266 23.68 -15.07 20.14
CA LYS A 266 22.42 -14.44 19.74
C LYS A 266 22.71 -13.11 19.08
N PRO A 267 22.16 -12.85 17.87
CA PRO A 267 22.29 -11.55 17.25
C PRO A 267 21.71 -10.44 18.11
N TYR A 268 22.37 -9.29 18.14
CA TYR A 268 21.84 -8.11 18.83
C TYR A 268 20.65 -7.50 18.08
N ALA A 269 20.75 -7.43 16.76
CA ALA A 269 19.69 -7.02 15.86
C ALA A 269 19.74 -7.86 14.58
N ILE A 270 18.65 -7.89 13.84
CA ILE A 270 18.55 -8.62 12.55
C ILE A 270 17.81 -7.76 11.54
N VAL A 271 18.40 -7.60 10.37
CA VAL A 271 17.72 -7.04 9.19
C VAL A 271 17.11 -8.18 8.40
N GLN A 272 15.81 -8.11 8.12
CA GLN A 272 15.10 -9.12 7.33
C GLN A 272 14.88 -8.62 5.90
N LEU A 273 15.11 -9.50 4.93
CA LEU A 273 14.76 -9.25 3.54
C LEU A 273 13.73 -10.28 3.10
N ARG A 274 12.75 -9.84 2.32
CA ARG A 274 11.70 -10.70 1.77
C ARG A 274 11.79 -10.73 0.26
N ARG A 275 11.54 -11.92 -0.31
CA ARG A 275 11.46 -12.09 -1.77
C ARG A 275 10.44 -11.13 -2.38
N ASP A 276 10.83 -10.45 -3.45
CA ASP A 276 10.03 -9.44 -4.14
C ASP A 276 9.47 -9.91 -5.49
N ASN A 277 10.00 -11.02 -6.04
CA ASN A 277 9.52 -11.65 -7.27
C ASN A 277 9.55 -13.18 -7.21
N ALA A 278 8.78 -13.84 -8.08
CA ALA A 278 8.69 -15.31 -8.13
C ALA A 278 10.01 -15.99 -8.46
N LEU A 279 10.87 -15.37 -9.28
CA LEU A 279 12.20 -15.89 -9.62
C LEU A 279 13.15 -15.89 -8.42
N GLY A 280 12.84 -15.14 -7.35
CA GLY A 280 13.67 -15.01 -6.17
C GLY A 280 14.99 -14.28 -6.43
N THR A 281 15.05 -13.44 -7.46
CA THR A 281 16.22 -12.65 -7.82
C THR A 281 16.25 -11.28 -7.14
N LEU A 282 15.10 -10.81 -6.62
CA LEU A 282 14.94 -9.53 -5.96
C LEU A 282 14.44 -9.69 -4.53
N TYR A 283 15.01 -8.89 -3.61
CA TYR A 283 14.66 -8.90 -2.19
C TYR A 283 14.40 -7.49 -1.68
N ASN A 284 13.24 -7.29 -1.06
CA ASN A 284 12.87 -6.05 -0.37
C ASN A 284 13.43 -6.04 1.06
N ILE A 285 14.06 -4.95 1.49
CA ILE A 285 14.53 -4.78 2.87
C ILE A 285 13.34 -4.38 3.74
N VAL A 286 12.88 -5.30 4.58
CA VAL A 286 11.62 -5.17 5.32
C VAL A 286 11.71 -4.11 6.42
N GLY A 287 10.82 -3.12 6.38
CA GLY A 287 10.76 -2.04 7.38
C GLY A 287 11.83 -0.97 7.23
N PHE A 288 12.51 -0.90 6.08
CA PHE A 288 13.58 0.06 5.77
C PHE A 288 13.11 1.17 4.82
N GLN A 289 11.90 1.63 4.97
CA GLN A 289 11.44 2.85 4.32
C GLN A 289 12.36 4.01 4.73
N THR A 290 12.72 4.88 3.80
CA THR A 290 13.74 5.91 4.08
C THR A 290 13.51 7.21 3.32
N LYS A 291 13.89 8.32 3.94
CA LYS A 291 14.02 9.66 3.32
C LYS A 291 15.47 10.04 3.03
N MET A 292 16.43 9.13 3.25
CA MET A 292 17.82 9.39 2.89
C MET A 292 17.99 9.63 1.38
N LYS A 293 18.92 10.51 1.01
CA LYS A 293 19.34 10.68 -0.38
C LYS A 293 20.00 9.40 -0.92
N TYR A 294 19.94 9.17 -2.22
CA TYR A 294 20.38 7.92 -2.86
C TYR A 294 21.82 7.51 -2.53
N GLY A 295 22.75 8.47 -2.48
CA GLY A 295 24.14 8.20 -2.09
C GLY A 295 24.27 7.75 -0.65
N ALA A 296 23.55 8.40 0.26
CA ALA A 296 23.53 8.04 1.68
C ALA A 296 22.93 6.65 1.91
N GLN A 297 21.86 6.28 1.20
CA GLN A 297 21.25 4.94 1.30
C GLN A 297 22.27 3.84 1.00
N LYS A 298 23.01 3.96 -0.11
CA LYS A 298 24.04 2.98 -0.47
C LYS A 298 25.10 2.85 0.61
N SER A 299 25.61 3.98 1.11
CA SER A 299 26.64 4.00 2.17
C SER A 299 26.16 3.37 3.48
N VAL A 300 24.97 3.74 3.95
CA VAL A 300 24.42 3.27 5.23
C VAL A 300 24.00 1.81 5.14
N PHE A 301 23.30 1.40 4.08
CA PHE A 301 22.81 0.02 4.00
C PHE A 301 23.92 -0.98 3.68
N SER A 302 25.04 -0.58 3.08
CA SER A 302 26.24 -1.42 2.95
C SER A 302 26.92 -1.73 4.29
N MET A 303 26.55 -1.08 5.39
CA MET A 303 27.04 -1.43 6.73
C MET A 303 26.35 -2.66 7.33
N ILE A 304 25.27 -3.13 6.71
CA ILE A 304 24.53 -4.31 7.13
C ILE A 304 25.31 -5.56 6.71
N PRO A 305 25.68 -6.47 7.64
CA PRO A 305 26.39 -7.70 7.31
C PRO A 305 25.64 -8.52 6.26
N GLY A 306 26.33 -8.87 5.19
CA GLY A 306 25.74 -9.53 4.02
C GLY A 306 25.31 -8.59 2.90
N LEU A 307 25.21 -7.28 3.16
CA LEU A 307 24.85 -6.28 2.16
C LEU A 307 26.01 -5.34 1.78
N GLU A 308 27.25 -5.64 2.18
CA GLU A 308 28.40 -4.78 1.96
C GLU A 308 28.64 -4.45 0.47
N ASN A 309 28.34 -5.40 -0.40
CA ASN A 309 28.46 -5.27 -1.85
C ASN A 309 27.11 -5.33 -2.57
N ALA A 310 26.01 -5.13 -1.83
CA ALA A 310 24.68 -5.25 -2.41
C ALA A 310 24.41 -4.19 -3.48
N GLU A 311 23.89 -4.64 -4.61
CA GLU A 311 23.40 -3.78 -5.68
C GLU A 311 21.89 -3.56 -5.53
N PHE A 312 21.46 -2.29 -5.65
CA PHE A 312 20.07 -1.92 -5.48
C PHE A 312 19.34 -1.88 -6.82
N ALA A 313 18.36 -2.76 -6.97
CA ALA A 313 17.43 -2.72 -8.11
C ALA A 313 16.52 -1.48 -8.02
N ARG A 314 16.21 -1.05 -6.78
CA ARG A 314 15.49 0.19 -6.48
C ARG A 314 15.97 0.75 -5.15
N LEU A 315 16.19 2.05 -5.11
CA LEU A 315 16.42 2.78 -3.87
C LEU A 315 15.09 3.23 -3.26
N GLY A 316 15.11 3.47 -1.96
CA GLY A 316 13.99 4.04 -1.24
C GLY A 316 13.79 5.52 -1.58
N GLY A 317 12.69 6.06 -1.16
CA GLY A 317 12.36 7.48 -1.36
C GLY A 317 11.15 7.88 -0.54
N ILE A 318 10.93 9.18 -0.42
CA ILE A 318 9.79 9.75 0.25
C ILE A 318 8.88 10.45 -0.75
N HIS A 319 7.59 10.39 -0.53
CA HIS A 319 6.61 11.11 -1.32
C HIS A 319 5.50 11.67 -0.45
N ARG A 320 4.90 12.74 -0.93
CA ARG A 320 3.75 13.37 -0.31
C ARG A 320 2.49 12.68 -0.80
N ASN A 321 1.69 12.21 0.15
CA ASN A 321 0.39 11.64 -0.11
C ASN A 321 -0.70 12.69 0.12
N THR A 322 -1.70 12.70 -0.74
CA THR A 322 -2.87 13.57 -0.61
C THR A 322 -4.06 12.74 -0.17
N PHE A 323 -4.79 13.20 0.84
CA PHE A 323 -6.06 12.62 1.26
C PHE A 323 -7.06 13.73 1.63
N ILE A 324 -8.33 13.38 1.73
CA ILE A 324 -9.41 14.31 2.11
C ILE A 324 -9.86 14.03 3.55
N ASN A 325 -10.41 15.02 4.25
CA ASN A 325 -11.04 14.81 5.54
C ASN A 325 -12.41 14.14 5.34
N SER A 326 -12.38 12.83 5.03
CA SER A 326 -13.55 12.08 4.62
C SER A 326 -14.67 12.03 5.64
N PRO A 327 -14.44 11.90 6.98
CA PRO A 327 -15.55 11.90 7.94
C PRO A 327 -16.38 13.18 7.89
N GLN A 328 -15.75 14.31 7.57
CA GLN A 328 -16.45 15.58 7.37
C GLN A 328 -17.16 15.64 6.02
N LEU A 329 -16.53 15.15 4.97
CA LEU A 329 -16.91 15.38 3.58
C LEU A 329 -17.83 14.32 3.00
N LEU A 330 -17.68 13.05 3.43
CA LEU A 330 -18.39 11.92 2.85
C LEU A 330 -19.58 11.48 3.70
N ASP A 331 -20.60 10.97 3.02
CA ASP A 331 -21.70 10.24 3.64
C ASP A 331 -21.38 8.72 3.76
N LYS A 332 -22.31 7.94 4.34
CA LYS A 332 -22.19 6.50 4.53
C LYS A 332 -22.07 5.68 3.21
N GLU A 333 -22.42 6.29 2.09
CA GLU A 333 -22.25 5.69 0.76
C GLU A 333 -20.99 6.20 0.06
N MET A 334 -20.06 6.82 0.78
CA MET A 334 -18.81 7.40 0.28
C MET A 334 -19.03 8.54 -0.72
N ARG A 335 -20.26 9.11 -0.79
CA ARG A 335 -20.57 10.24 -1.66
C ARG A 335 -20.14 11.55 -1.01
N LEU A 336 -19.62 12.46 -1.82
CA LEU A 336 -19.36 13.82 -1.38
C LEU A 336 -20.69 14.51 -1.03
N LYS A 337 -20.86 14.94 0.21
CA LYS A 337 -22.10 15.56 0.71
C LYS A 337 -22.55 16.77 -0.12
N SER A 338 -21.58 17.57 -0.64
CA SER A 338 -21.85 18.72 -1.50
C SER A 338 -22.15 18.34 -2.96
N SER A 339 -21.78 17.13 -3.41
CA SER A 339 -21.98 16.65 -4.79
C SER A 339 -22.21 15.15 -4.80
N PRO A 340 -23.46 14.68 -4.52
CA PRO A 340 -23.75 13.25 -4.31
C PRO A 340 -23.51 12.33 -5.51
N ASN A 341 -23.24 12.87 -6.68
CA ASN A 341 -22.84 12.08 -7.85
C ASN A 341 -21.38 11.64 -7.81
N ILE A 342 -20.57 12.20 -6.91
CA ILE A 342 -19.14 11.95 -6.78
C ILE A 342 -18.90 11.13 -5.52
N ARG A 343 -18.20 10.00 -5.68
CA ARG A 343 -17.66 9.17 -4.59
C ARG A 343 -16.16 9.27 -4.55
N PHE A 344 -15.60 9.01 -3.38
CA PHE A 344 -14.16 8.82 -3.19
C PHE A 344 -13.91 7.44 -2.64
N ALA A 345 -12.84 6.76 -3.09
CA ALA A 345 -12.48 5.44 -2.64
C ALA A 345 -10.97 5.23 -2.54
N GLY A 346 -10.54 4.34 -1.64
CA GLY A 346 -9.15 4.01 -1.43
C GLY A 346 -8.40 5.03 -0.58
N GLN A 347 -7.07 5.05 -0.69
CA GLN A 347 -6.20 5.79 0.20
C GLN A 347 -6.49 7.30 0.25
N ILE A 348 -7.02 7.88 -0.82
CA ILE A 348 -7.45 9.29 -0.84
C ILE A 348 -8.53 9.60 0.22
N THR A 349 -9.26 8.59 0.70
CA THR A 349 -10.26 8.74 1.76
C THR A 349 -9.68 8.64 3.18
N GLY A 350 -8.38 8.47 3.34
CA GLY A 350 -7.75 8.30 4.64
C GLY A 350 -7.79 6.86 5.18
N VAL A 351 -8.06 5.86 4.35
CA VAL A 351 -7.68 4.48 4.65
C VAL A 351 -6.24 4.26 4.20
N GLU A 352 -5.44 3.55 5.00
CA GLU A 352 -4.04 3.31 4.68
C GLU A 352 -3.78 1.82 4.47
N GLY A 353 -3.20 1.49 3.31
CA GLY A 353 -2.84 0.14 2.91
C GLY A 353 -3.55 -0.31 1.63
N TYR A 354 -2.92 -1.31 0.96
CA TYR A 354 -3.45 -1.87 -0.29
C TYR A 354 -4.78 -2.58 -0.10
N VAL A 355 -4.90 -3.32 1.01
CA VAL A 355 -6.12 -4.10 1.33
C VAL A 355 -7.27 -3.16 1.62
N GLU A 356 -7.06 -2.19 2.51
CA GLU A 356 -8.05 -1.19 2.88
C GLU A 356 -8.52 -0.38 1.68
N SER A 357 -7.55 0.01 0.84
CA SER A 357 -7.86 0.74 -0.40
C SER A 357 -8.74 -0.08 -1.34
N ALA A 358 -8.41 -1.36 -1.53
CA ALA A 358 -9.18 -2.26 -2.37
C ALA A 358 -10.57 -2.53 -1.76
N ALA A 359 -10.67 -2.76 -0.46
CA ALA A 359 -11.95 -2.96 0.23
C ALA A 359 -12.89 -1.76 0.07
N MET A 360 -12.37 -0.54 0.22
CA MET A 360 -13.18 0.67 -0.03
C MET A 360 -13.54 0.82 -1.51
N GLY A 361 -12.68 0.37 -2.43
CA GLY A 361 -13.00 0.28 -3.85
C GLY A 361 -14.16 -0.68 -4.12
N LEU A 362 -14.12 -1.88 -3.51
CA LEU A 362 -15.19 -2.89 -3.60
C LEU A 362 -16.55 -2.29 -3.21
N ILE A 363 -16.61 -1.64 -2.06
CA ILE A 363 -17.84 -1.05 -1.54
C ILE A 363 -18.31 0.12 -2.40
N ALA A 364 -17.41 1.04 -2.79
CA ALA A 364 -17.76 2.17 -3.63
C ALA A 364 -18.32 1.74 -4.99
N GLY A 365 -17.73 0.70 -5.61
CA GLY A 365 -18.18 0.14 -6.86
C GLY A 365 -19.59 -0.45 -6.75
N ARG A 366 -19.86 -1.23 -5.70
CA ARG A 366 -21.19 -1.79 -5.43
C ARG A 366 -22.23 -0.73 -5.15
N PHE A 367 -21.92 0.26 -4.33
CA PHE A 367 -22.85 1.35 -4.04
C PHE A 367 -23.18 2.17 -5.30
N ALA A 368 -22.19 2.48 -6.12
CA ALA A 368 -22.41 3.20 -7.37
C ALA A 368 -23.24 2.39 -8.36
N ALA A 369 -22.94 1.10 -8.51
CA ALA A 369 -23.71 0.22 -9.38
C ALA A 369 -25.16 0.04 -8.91
N ALA A 370 -25.37 -0.20 -7.62
CA ALA A 370 -26.70 -0.31 -7.04
C ALA A 370 -27.53 0.96 -7.27
N GLU A 371 -26.90 2.15 -7.13
CA GLU A 371 -27.57 3.42 -7.41
C GLU A 371 -27.94 3.58 -8.88
N ILE A 372 -27.05 3.22 -9.81
CA ILE A 372 -27.31 3.28 -11.27
C ILE A 372 -28.44 2.34 -11.66
N LEU A 373 -28.47 1.14 -11.06
CA LEU A 373 -29.45 0.09 -11.36
C LEU A 373 -30.76 0.23 -10.58
N GLY A 374 -30.86 1.20 -9.66
CA GLY A 374 -32.04 1.38 -8.80
C GLY A 374 -32.25 0.22 -7.81
N LEU A 375 -31.18 -0.48 -7.42
CA LEU A 375 -31.22 -1.58 -6.47
C LEU A 375 -31.15 -1.07 -5.01
N GLN A 376 -31.78 -1.84 -4.11
CA GLN A 376 -31.62 -1.60 -2.68
C GLN A 376 -30.17 -1.87 -2.26
N LYS A 377 -29.68 -1.07 -1.34
CA LYS A 377 -28.35 -1.21 -0.76
C LYS A 377 -28.48 -1.72 0.66
N ASP A 378 -27.72 -2.73 0.99
CA ASP A 378 -27.65 -3.23 2.37
C ASP A 378 -26.67 -2.37 3.19
N GLU A 379 -27.01 -2.09 4.44
CA GLU A 379 -26.08 -1.49 5.38
C GLU A 379 -25.00 -2.51 5.76
N LEU A 380 -23.75 -2.06 5.77
CA LEU A 380 -22.64 -2.90 6.22
C LEU A 380 -22.64 -2.96 7.76
N PRO A 381 -22.63 -4.16 8.35
CA PRO A 381 -22.55 -4.31 9.80
C PRO A 381 -21.23 -3.71 10.35
N LEU A 382 -21.32 -3.01 11.48
CA LEU A 382 -20.15 -2.35 12.10
C LEU A 382 -19.16 -3.34 12.73
N ASP A 383 -19.56 -4.55 12.96
CA ASP A 383 -18.77 -5.66 13.50
C ASP A 383 -18.00 -6.44 12.40
N THR A 384 -18.01 -5.94 11.17
CA THR A 384 -17.16 -6.41 10.08
C THR A 384 -15.96 -5.47 9.89
N ALA A 385 -14.84 -6.00 9.38
CA ALA A 385 -13.65 -5.19 9.09
C ALA A 385 -13.96 -4.11 8.05
N THR A 386 -14.71 -4.47 7.01
CA THR A 386 -15.14 -3.55 5.95
C THR A 386 -16.11 -2.47 6.48
N GLY A 387 -17.07 -2.86 7.33
CA GLY A 387 -18.01 -1.91 7.94
C GLY A 387 -17.35 -0.95 8.92
N ALA A 388 -16.37 -1.41 9.70
CA ALA A 388 -15.57 -0.58 10.58
C ALA A 388 -14.75 0.47 9.82
N LEU A 389 -14.11 0.07 8.70
CA LEU A 389 -13.38 0.99 7.82
C LEU A 389 -14.32 2.03 7.20
N LEU A 390 -15.45 1.60 6.66
CA LEU A 390 -16.44 2.52 6.09
C LEU A 390 -16.93 3.53 7.12
N ASN A 391 -17.25 3.07 8.33
CA ASN A 391 -17.66 3.95 9.42
C ASN A 391 -16.57 4.98 9.77
N HIS A 392 -15.31 4.56 9.84
CA HIS A 392 -14.18 5.46 10.11
C HIS A 392 -14.13 6.63 9.12
N ILE A 393 -14.25 6.37 7.82
CA ILE A 393 -14.14 7.39 6.77
C ILE A 393 -15.46 8.12 6.47
N SER A 394 -16.58 7.76 7.09
CA SER A 394 -17.90 8.35 6.80
C SER A 394 -18.60 8.98 8.01
N GLY A 395 -17.84 9.35 9.02
CA GLY A 395 -18.33 10.11 10.19
C GLY A 395 -18.11 9.44 11.54
N GLY A 396 -17.54 8.25 11.61
CA GLY A 396 -17.20 7.56 12.87
C GLY A 396 -15.92 8.04 13.54
N ALA A 397 -15.03 8.71 12.79
CA ALA A 397 -13.79 9.26 13.33
C ALA A 397 -13.99 10.69 13.85
N ASP A 398 -13.15 11.11 14.81
CA ASP A 398 -13.09 12.48 15.28
C ASP A 398 -12.55 13.41 14.18
N LEU A 399 -13.32 14.45 13.86
CA LEU A 399 -13.02 15.37 12.75
C LEU A 399 -11.74 16.18 12.92
N LYS A 400 -11.30 16.41 14.18
CA LYS A 400 -10.14 17.25 14.49
C LYS A 400 -8.84 16.44 14.48
N THR A 401 -8.94 15.16 14.76
CA THR A 401 -7.79 14.25 14.88
C THR A 401 -7.74 13.19 13.80
N PHE A 402 -8.58 13.33 12.75
CA PHE A 402 -8.63 12.38 11.65
C PHE A 402 -7.29 12.25 10.96
N GLN A 403 -6.77 11.05 10.94
CA GLN A 403 -5.55 10.65 10.24
C GLN A 403 -5.78 9.37 9.45
N PRO A 404 -4.98 9.11 8.43
CA PRO A 404 -5.01 7.84 7.71
C PRO A 404 -4.89 6.66 8.69
N MET A 405 -5.72 5.63 8.48
CA MET A 405 -5.78 4.47 9.36
C MET A 405 -5.82 3.19 8.53
N ASN A 406 -5.09 2.19 9.00
CA ASN A 406 -5.21 0.82 8.54
C ASN A 406 -6.05 -0.01 9.51
N VAL A 407 -6.49 -1.18 9.07
CA VAL A 407 -7.15 -2.16 9.94
C VAL A 407 -6.13 -2.70 10.95
N ASN A 408 -6.30 -2.30 12.20
CA ASN A 408 -5.53 -2.78 13.35
C ASN A 408 -6.50 -2.92 14.53
N PHE A 409 -6.80 -4.14 14.91
CA PHE A 409 -7.57 -4.44 16.11
C PHE A 409 -6.70 -5.24 17.07
#